data_7e7d9590e6f61a0fc769520bfe15b366
#
_entry.id   7e7d9590e6f61a0fc769520bfe15b366
#
_cell.length_a   1.000
_cell.length_b   1.000
_cell.length_c   1.000
_cell.angle_alpha   90.00
_cell.angle_beta   90.00
_cell.angle_gamma   90.00
#
_symmetry.space_group_name_H-M   'P 1'
#
loop_
_entity.id
_entity.type
_entity.pdbx_description
1 polymer ?
#
loop_
_entity_poly.entity_id
_entity_poly.type
_entity_poly.pdbx_seq_one_letter_code
_entity_poly.pdbx_strand_id
1 'polypeptide(L)'
;MTESKRVLPRRAVLKTAGLGVGAGLLTGVSAPAQAAPDTEIWSAEYWTKKGDVPLYIFRKRLGAPKPGESSRPVLFLVHGSSVPWRIFDLDTPGHGEYSMMNVFARWGFDVWTMDHENYGKSGRTGGNSDIASGAQDLKAAMQVVMRETGQSRAHFMGESSGALRAAVYAMTEPDRVDRLVLAAFTYKGTESPTLKKRAEQLEYFRTHNMRPRDRAMIESIFTRDKVGTTNPAVGKILADVELQFGDQVPTGTYLDMTANLPVVDAKKVSAPVLLVRGEYDGIATVEDLFDFYRQLPHGDKQLVILPNTAHSVAVAINRHLFWHAVRHFLDMPSPTAI
;
A
#
# COMPACT_ATOMS: atom_id res chain seq x y z
N MET A 1 43.40 37.52 -27.18
CA MET A 1 44.33 37.64 -26.06
C MET A 1 43.76 36.80 -24.95
N THR A 2 44.25 35.77 -24.57
CA THR A 2 45.33 34.81 -24.50
C THR A 2 44.88 33.68 -23.60
N GLU A 3 45.01 32.46 -24.13
CA GLU A 3 44.80 31.20 -23.41
C GLU A 3 45.75 31.08 -22.19
N SER A 4 45.33 30.30 -21.18
CA SER A 4 46.28 29.57 -20.35
C SER A 4 45.73 28.21 -19.95
N LYS A 5 46.28 27.18 -20.59
CA LYS A 5 46.19 25.75 -20.25
C LYS A 5 47.08 25.48 -19.04
N ARG A 6 46.55 24.72 -18.03
CA ARG A 6 47.39 24.07 -17.02
C ARG A 6 47.30 22.55 -17.13
N VAL A 7 48.50 21.97 -17.33
CA VAL A 7 48.78 20.53 -17.46
C VAL A 7 49.00 19.94 -16.06
N LEU A 8 48.46 18.75 -15.81
CA LEU A 8 48.71 17.96 -14.60
C LEU A 8 49.96 17.04 -14.77
N PRO A 9 50.74 16.78 -13.71
CA PRO A 9 51.92 15.92 -13.81
C PRO A 9 51.58 14.44 -13.57
N ARG A 10 52.34 13.59 -14.29
CA ARG A 10 52.30 12.13 -14.27
C ARG A 10 52.94 11.58 -12.98
N ARG A 11 52.34 10.53 -12.43
CA ARG A 11 52.89 9.73 -11.34
C ARG A 11 53.96 8.77 -11.82
N ALA A 12 55.08 8.73 -11.10
CA ALA A 12 56.18 7.80 -11.26
C ALA A 12 55.87 6.44 -10.61
N VAL A 13 56.24 5.37 -11.29
CA VAL A 13 56.19 3.97 -10.83
C VAL A 13 57.51 3.61 -10.20
N LEU A 14 57.49 3.20 -8.93
CA LEU A 14 58.64 2.55 -8.29
C LEU A 14 58.51 1.03 -8.41
N LYS A 15 59.47 0.40 -9.05
CA LYS A 15 59.70 -1.06 -9.05
C LYS A 15 60.65 -1.41 -7.90
N THR A 16 60.23 -2.32 -7.03
CA THR A 16 61.16 -3.05 -6.17
C THR A 16 60.99 -4.55 -6.44
N ALA A 17 62.09 -5.17 -6.80
CA ALA A 17 62.24 -6.61 -6.98
C ALA A 17 62.64 -7.23 -5.63
N GLY A 18 62.03 -8.35 -5.26
CA GLY A 18 62.45 -9.19 -4.13
C GLY A 18 62.10 -10.65 -4.44
N LEU A 19 63.12 -11.47 -4.61
CA LEU A 19 63.04 -12.93 -4.79
C LEU A 19 62.70 -13.63 -3.46
N GLY A 20 61.80 -14.58 -3.53
CA GLY A 20 61.50 -15.51 -2.42
C GLY A 20 60.73 -16.73 -2.93
N VAL A 21 61.43 -17.85 -3.03
CA VAL A 21 60.92 -19.18 -3.43
C VAL A 21 60.16 -19.80 -2.25
N GLY A 22 58.93 -20.24 -2.49
CA GLY A 22 58.14 -21.04 -1.55
C GLY A 22 56.95 -21.66 -2.26
N ALA A 23 57.10 -22.91 -2.72
CA ALA A 23 55.99 -23.67 -3.29
C ALA A 23 55.05 -24.16 -2.17
N GLY A 24 53.85 -23.60 -2.12
CA GLY A 24 52.72 -24.11 -1.36
C GLY A 24 51.46 -24.07 -2.23
N LEU A 25 51.01 -25.24 -2.69
CA LEU A 25 49.73 -25.41 -3.37
C LEU A 25 48.63 -25.16 -2.34
N LEU A 26 48.14 -23.92 -2.24
CA LEU A 26 46.90 -23.59 -1.61
C LEU A 26 45.83 -23.58 -2.72
N THR A 27 45.02 -24.64 -2.77
CA THR A 27 43.77 -24.64 -3.51
C THR A 27 42.82 -23.64 -2.83
N GLY A 28 42.90 -22.38 -3.24
CA GLY A 28 41.98 -21.34 -2.84
C GLY A 28 40.60 -21.66 -3.40
N VAL A 29 39.73 -22.17 -2.57
CA VAL A 29 38.27 -22.15 -2.83
C VAL A 29 37.90 -20.69 -2.83
N SER A 30 37.78 -20.09 -4.02
CA SER A 30 37.19 -18.75 -4.17
C SER A 30 35.76 -18.83 -3.71
N ALA A 31 35.45 -18.23 -2.56
CA ALA A 31 34.08 -17.99 -2.19
C ALA A 31 33.38 -17.23 -3.33
N PRO A 32 32.16 -17.61 -3.72
CA PRO A 32 31.44 -16.90 -4.76
C PRO A 32 31.37 -15.43 -4.39
N ALA A 33 31.77 -14.56 -5.30
CA ALA A 33 31.66 -13.12 -5.12
C ALA A 33 30.22 -12.79 -4.84
N GLN A 34 29.98 -12.28 -3.66
CA GLN A 34 28.63 -11.85 -3.26
C GLN A 34 28.24 -10.69 -4.17
N ALA A 35 27.21 -10.88 -4.99
CA ALA A 35 26.72 -9.84 -5.89
C ALA A 35 26.43 -8.58 -5.08
N ALA A 36 26.85 -7.42 -5.59
CA ALA A 36 26.51 -6.14 -4.95
C ALA A 36 24.98 -6.06 -4.74
N PRO A 37 24.52 -5.57 -3.58
CA PRO A 37 23.11 -5.48 -3.31
C PRO A 37 22.42 -4.58 -4.35
N ASP A 38 21.29 -5.01 -4.87
CA ASP A 38 20.46 -4.19 -5.76
C ASP A 38 20.06 -2.90 -5.02
N THR A 39 20.38 -1.75 -5.59
CA THR A 39 20.06 -0.43 -5.00
C THR A 39 18.90 0.26 -5.71
N GLU A 40 18.53 -0.22 -6.89
CA GLU A 40 17.46 0.36 -7.71
C GLU A 40 16.11 -0.31 -7.48
N ILE A 41 15.06 0.50 -7.48
CA ILE A 41 13.69 -0.01 -7.43
C ILE A 41 13.29 -0.45 -8.83
N TRP A 42 12.99 -1.73 -8.93
CA TRP A 42 12.39 -2.33 -10.11
C TRP A 42 10.87 -2.32 -10.00
N SER A 43 10.17 -2.17 -11.13
CA SER A 43 8.71 -2.22 -11.21
C SER A 43 8.21 -3.02 -12.40
N ALA A 44 7.00 -3.56 -12.30
CA ALA A 44 6.32 -4.24 -13.39
C ALA A 44 4.80 -4.09 -13.29
N GLU A 45 4.15 -4.13 -14.44
CA GLU A 45 2.70 -4.14 -14.60
C GLU A 45 2.22 -5.56 -14.95
N TYR A 46 1.08 -5.94 -14.37
CA TYR A 46 0.44 -7.24 -14.65
C TYR A 46 -1.05 -7.04 -14.88
N TRP A 47 -1.65 -8.06 -15.47
CA TRP A 47 -3.08 -8.11 -15.70
C TRP A 47 -3.64 -9.47 -15.27
N THR A 48 -4.83 -9.43 -14.69
CA THR A 48 -5.67 -10.61 -14.41
C THR A 48 -7.10 -10.32 -14.83
N LYS A 49 -8.01 -11.27 -14.58
CA LYS A 49 -9.43 -11.08 -14.83
C LYS A 49 -10.27 -11.55 -13.64
N LYS A 50 -11.34 -10.82 -13.36
CA LYS A 50 -12.48 -11.27 -12.56
C LYS A 50 -13.63 -11.53 -13.54
N GLY A 51 -13.90 -12.80 -13.88
CA GLY A 51 -14.73 -13.14 -15.04
C GLY A 51 -14.13 -12.53 -16.31
N ASP A 52 -14.88 -11.66 -16.99
CA ASP A 52 -14.41 -10.97 -18.20
C ASP A 52 -13.77 -9.61 -17.91
N VAL A 53 -13.81 -9.12 -16.67
CA VAL A 53 -13.30 -7.79 -16.30
C VAL A 53 -11.78 -7.84 -16.14
N PRO A 54 -11.01 -7.13 -17.00
CA PRO A 54 -9.55 -7.03 -16.83
C PRO A 54 -9.21 -6.16 -15.62
N LEU A 55 -8.30 -6.63 -14.78
CA LEU A 55 -7.82 -5.95 -13.59
C LEU A 55 -6.33 -5.66 -13.72
N TYR A 56 -5.97 -4.41 -13.51
CA TYR A 56 -4.60 -3.92 -13.54
C TYR A 56 -3.93 -4.10 -12.19
N ILE A 57 -2.69 -4.63 -12.19
CA ILE A 57 -1.86 -4.88 -11.01
C ILE A 57 -0.51 -4.24 -11.23
N PHE A 58 0.06 -3.66 -10.18
CA PHE A 58 1.38 -3.05 -10.21
C PHE A 58 2.25 -3.58 -9.08
N ARG A 59 3.55 -3.79 -9.36
CA ARG A 59 4.54 -4.35 -8.43
C ARG A 59 5.76 -3.48 -8.39
N LYS A 60 6.33 -3.30 -7.18
CA LYS A 60 7.65 -2.70 -6.95
C LYS A 60 8.44 -3.53 -5.94
N ARG A 61 9.75 -3.63 -6.17
CA ARG A 61 10.70 -4.23 -5.23
C ARG A 61 12.12 -3.70 -5.50
N LEU A 62 13.03 -3.92 -4.58
CA LEU A 62 14.44 -3.61 -4.78
C LEU A 62 15.06 -4.66 -5.72
N GLY A 63 15.53 -4.23 -6.89
CA GLY A 63 16.04 -5.09 -7.97
C GLY A 63 14.99 -5.99 -8.63
N ALA A 64 15.26 -6.40 -9.87
CA ALA A 64 14.43 -7.34 -10.60
C ALA A 64 14.43 -8.75 -9.96
N PRO A 65 13.35 -9.54 -10.07
CA PRO A 65 13.35 -10.94 -9.64
C PRO A 65 14.43 -11.75 -10.35
N LYS A 66 15.14 -12.60 -9.60
CA LYS A 66 16.21 -13.46 -10.12
C LYS A 66 15.87 -14.93 -9.86
N PRO A 67 16.13 -15.85 -10.80
CA PRO A 67 15.96 -17.27 -10.56
C PRO A 67 16.75 -17.75 -9.33
N GLY A 68 16.08 -18.47 -8.42
CA GLY A 68 16.74 -19.05 -7.24
C GLY A 68 17.01 -18.07 -6.10
N GLU A 69 16.56 -16.81 -6.18
CA GLU A 69 16.68 -15.88 -5.05
C GLU A 69 15.72 -16.29 -3.90
N SER A 70 16.09 -15.91 -2.68
CA SER A 70 15.20 -16.08 -1.52
C SER A 70 13.93 -15.26 -1.69
N SER A 71 12.79 -15.83 -1.32
CA SER A 71 11.51 -15.12 -1.36
C SER A 71 11.53 -13.93 -0.41
N ARG A 72 10.91 -12.82 -0.84
CA ARG A 72 10.71 -11.62 -0.01
C ARG A 72 9.30 -11.60 0.53
N PRO A 73 9.07 -11.03 1.73
CA PRO A 73 7.70 -10.88 2.23
C PRO A 73 6.87 -10.03 1.25
N VAL A 74 5.71 -10.53 0.87
CA VAL A 74 4.79 -9.83 -0.02
C VAL A 74 3.92 -8.89 0.80
N LEU A 75 3.85 -7.62 0.38
CA LEU A 75 2.92 -6.61 0.92
C LEU A 75 1.97 -6.14 -0.18
N PHE A 76 0.67 -6.41 -0.01
CA PHE A 76 -0.36 -5.97 -0.95
C PHE A 76 -1.09 -4.73 -0.39
N LEU A 77 -1.05 -3.61 -1.11
CA LEU A 77 -1.68 -2.34 -0.75
C LEU A 77 -3.03 -2.21 -1.43
N VAL A 78 -4.09 -1.92 -0.66
CA VAL A 78 -5.48 -1.90 -1.12
C VAL A 78 -6.06 -0.50 -0.97
N HIS A 79 -6.39 0.13 -2.10
CA HIS A 79 -6.84 1.54 -2.14
C HIS A 79 -8.31 1.72 -1.71
N GLY A 80 -8.62 2.97 -1.32
CA GLY A 80 -9.96 3.40 -0.89
C GLY A 80 -10.91 3.78 -2.02
N SER A 81 -11.98 4.51 -1.68
CA SER A 81 -13.11 4.80 -2.57
C SER A 81 -12.84 5.85 -3.63
N SER A 82 -12.08 6.87 -3.31
CA SER A 82 -12.03 8.10 -4.12
C SER A 82 -10.78 8.18 -4.99
N VAL A 83 -9.74 7.51 -4.59
CA VAL A 83 -8.41 7.59 -5.19
C VAL A 83 -7.86 6.16 -5.32
N PRO A 84 -7.50 5.73 -6.55
CA PRO A 84 -6.90 4.42 -6.80
C PRO A 84 -5.49 4.26 -6.22
N TRP A 85 -4.78 3.24 -6.65
CA TRP A 85 -3.52 2.78 -6.07
C TRP A 85 -2.39 3.83 -6.04
N ARG A 86 -2.45 4.86 -6.90
CA ARG A 86 -1.38 5.88 -6.99
C ARG A 86 -1.18 6.69 -5.72
N ILE A 87 -2.16 6.69 -4.81
CA ILE A 87 -1.97 7.25 -3.47
C ILE A 87 -0.81 6.59 -2.71
N PHE A 88 -0.48 5.33 -3.04
CA PHE A 88 0.63 4.59 -2.43
C PHE A 88 1.96 4.73 -3.18
N ASP A 89 1.94 5.34 -4.37
CA ASP A 89 3.14 5.50 -5.22
C ASP A 89 3.17 6.88 -5.90
N LEU A 90 3.11 7.92 -5.10
CA LEU A 90 3.06 9.27 -5.62
C LEU A 90 4.48 9.85 -5.72
N ASP A 91 4.84 10.28 -6.93
CA ASP A 91 6.03 11.09 -7.17
C ASP A 91 5.73 12.56 -6.84
N THR A 92 6.51 13.15 -5.95
CA THR A 92 6.28 14.50 -5.42
C THR A 92 7.57 15.32 -5.43
N PRO A 93 8.04 15.75 -6.61
CA PRO A 93 9.29 16.49 -6.75
C PRO A 93 9.37 17.70 -5.80
N GLY A 94 10.44 17.78 -5.01
CA GLY A 94 10.65 18.88 -4.06
C GLY A 94 9.86 18.78 -2.75
N HIS A 95 9.02 17.73 -2.55
CA HIS A 95 8.19 17.59 -1.35
C HIS A 95 8.55 16.36 -0.48
N GLY A 96 9.63 15.66 -0.82
CA GLY A 96 10.09 14.45 -0.12
C GLY A 96 9.44 13.16 -0.63
N GLU A 97 9.76 12.04 0.02
CA GLU A 97 9.25 10.73 -0.38
C GLU A 97 7.79 10.55 0.03
N TYR A 98 6.91 10.28 -0.93
CA TYR A 98 5.49 9.96 -0.72
C TYR A 98 5.10 8.59 -1.29
N SER A 99 6.03 7.89 -1.93
CA SER A 99 5.78 6.53 -2.37
C SER A 99 6.00 5.54 -1.23
N MET A 100 4.92 5.08 -0.62
CA MET A 100 4.95 3.96 0.32
C MET A 100 5.53 2.70 -0.35
N MET A 101 5.23 2.47 -1.64
CA MET A 101 5.78 1.35 -2.40
C MET A 101 7.31 1.40 -2.48
N ASN A 102 7.91 2.57 -2.74
CA ASN A 102 9.36 2.75 -2.76
C ASN A 102 9.99 2.48 -1.39
N VAL A 103 9.38 3.02 -0.33
CA VAL A 103 9.89 2.87 1.04
C VAL A 103 9.90 1.41 1.47
N PHE A 104 8.79 0.69 1.28
CA PHE A 104 8.70 -0.72 1.66
C PHE A 104 9.54 -1.62 0.75
N ALA A 105 9.69 -1.30 -0.54
CA ALA A 105 10.63 -1.98 -1.43
C ALA A 105 12.07 -1.88 -0.92
N ARG A 106 12.51 -0.68 -0.49
CA ARG A 106 13.84 -0.48 0.13
C ARG A 106 13.99 -1.20 1.47
N TRP A 107 12.89 -1.43 2.18
CA TRP A 107 12.87 -2.23 3.42
C TRP A 107 12.84 -3.75 3.17
N GLY A 108 12.89 -4.18 1.92
CA GLY A 108 13.02 -5.58 1.54
C GLY A 108 11.71 -6.28 1.20
N PHE A 109 10.58 -5.57 1.19
CA PHE A 109 9.30 -6.14 0.76
C PHE A 109 9.19 -6.22 -0.76
N ASP A 110 8.39 -7.18 -1.21
CA ASP A 110 7.84 -7.25 -2.55
C ASP A 110 6.45 -6.63 -2.53
N VAL A 111 6.34 -5.38 -3.02
CA VAL A 111 5.16 -4.53 -2.82
C VAL A 111 4.26 -4.58 -4.03
N TRP A 112 3.00 -4.91 -3.81
CA TRP A 112 1.97 -5.06 -4.82
C TRP A 112 0.78 -4.15 -4.56
N THR A 113 0.09 -3.77 -5.61
CA THR A 113 -1.16 -3.03 -5.56
C THR A 113 -1.96 -3.26 -6.83
N MET A 114 -3.20 -2.78 -6.88
CA MET A 114 -4.06 -2.90 -8.05
C MET A 114 -4.99 -1.71 -8.21
N ASP A 115 -5.56 -1.57 -9.39
CA ASP A 115 -6.82 -0.85 -9.57
C ASP A 115 -7.99 -1.84 -9.47
N HIS A 116 -8.96 -1.57 -8.59
CA HIS A 116 -10.20 -2.32 -8.55
C HIS A 116 -11.05 -2.10 -9.82
N GLU A 117 -12.02 -2.96 -10.06
CA GLU A 117 -13.02 -2.77 -11.12
C GLU A 117 -13.57 -1.33 -11.08
N ASN A 118 -13.71 -0.71 -12.24
CA ASN A 118 -14.14 0.68 -12.42
C ASN A 118 -13.18 1.76 -11.93
N TYR A 119 -11.94 1.42 -11.57
CA TYR A 119 -10.89 2.38 -11.20
C TYR A 119 -9.71 2.34 -12.18
N GLY A 120 -8.98 3.45 -12.26
CA GLY A 120 -7.68 3.58 -12.93
C GLY A 120 -7.61 2.93 -14.32
N LYS A 121 -6.68 2.01 -14.49
CA LYS A 121 -6.48 1.23 -15.72
C LYS A 121 -7.39 -0.01 -15.83
N SER A 122 -8.02 -0.46 -14.74
CA SER A 122 -8.90 -1.64 -14.74
C SER A 122 -10.16 -1.43 -15.59
N GLY A 123 -10.77 -2.54 -15.98
CA GLY A 123 -11.96 -2.58 -16.83
C GLY A 123 -13.14 -1.80 -16.24
N ARG A 124 -13.93 -1.21 -17.14
CA ARG A 124 -15.17 -0.49 -16.81
C ARG A 124 -16.36 -1.39 -17.07
N THR A 125 -17.27 -1.45 -16.10
CA THR A 125 -18.53 -2.19 -16.18
C THR A 125 -19.70 -1.32 -15.76
N GLY A 126 -20.92 -1.85 -15.87
CA GLY A 126 -22.09 -1.20 -15.29
C GLY A 126 -22.26 -1.41 -13.77
N GLY A 127 -21.33 -2.10 -13.10
CA GLY A 127 -21.34 -2.33 -11.66
C GLY A 127 -20.87 -1.11 -10.86
N ASN A 128 -21.14 -1.11 -9.55
CA ASN A 128 -20.77 -0.03 -8.65
C ASN A 128 -19.49 -0.30 -7.82
N SER A 129 -18.80 -1.45 -8.04
CA SER A 129 -17.55 -1.84 -7.35
C SER A 129 -17.63 -1.68 -5.84
N ASP A 130 -18.59 -2.35 -5.21
CA ASP A 130 -18.79 -2.37 -3.75
C ASP A 130 -17.65 -3.08 -3.01
N ILE A 131 -17.77 -3.22 -1.69
CA ILE A 131 -16.74 -3.86 -0.86
C ILE A 131 -16.58 -5.34 -1.24
N ALA A 132 -17.66 -6.07 -1.46
CA ALA A 132 -17.63 -7.49 -1.81
C ALA A 132 -17.00 -7.73 -3.18
N SER A 133 -17.35 -6.90 -4.19
CA SER A 133 -16.72 -6.91 -5.51
C SER A 133 -15.20 -6.67 -5.41
N GLY A 134 -14.77 -5.72 -4.57
CA GLY A 134 -13.36 -5.45 -4.36
C GLY A 134 -12.60 -6.61 -3.68
N ALA A 135 -13.23 -7.37 -2.80
CA ALA A 135 -12.64 -8.60 -2.25
C ALA A 135 -12.45 -9.69 -3.33
N GLN A 136 -13.36 -9.79 -4.30
CA GLN A 136 -13.19 -10.68 -5.45
C GLN A 136 -12.07 -10.21 -6.40
N ASP A 137 -11.88 -8.90 -6.55
CA ASP A 137 -10.73 -8.35 -7.29
C ASP A 137 -9.41 -8.78 -6.63
N LEU A 138 -9.30 -8.70 -5.30
CA LEU A 138 -8.13 -9.17 -4.54
C LEU A 138 -7.88 -10.66 -4.72
N LYS A 139 -8.96 -11.48 -4.75
CA LYS A 139 -8.85 -12.92 -5.03
C LYS A 139 -8.24 -13.18 -6.40
N ALA A 140 -8.65 -12.46 -7.42
CA ALA A 140 -8.10 -12.56 -8.76
C ALA A 140 -6.64 -12.08 -8.83
N ALA A 141 -6.31 -10.97 -8.16
CA ALA A 141 -4.96 -10.42 -8.11
C ALA A 141 -3.98 -11.35 -7.39
N MET A 142 -4.42 -12.00 -6.31
CA MET A 142 -3.57 -12.91 -5.55
C MET A 142 -3.10 -14.12 -6.37
N GLN A 143 -3.86 -14.56 -7.39
CA GLN A 143 -3.41 -15.61 -8.32
C GLN A 143 -2.15 -15.18 -9.09
N VAL A 144 -2.05 -13.89 -9.46
CA VAL A 144 -0.85 -13.33 -10.10
C VAL A 144 0.30 -13.30 -9.12
N VAL A 145 0.08 -12.81 -7.90
CA VAL A 145 1.10 -12.76 -6.85
C VAL A 145 1.69 -14.16 -6.60
N MET A 146 0.83 -15.17 -6.43
CA MET A 146 1.25 -16.55 -6.21
C MET A 146 2.09 -17.10 -7.36
N ARG A 147 1.69 -16.85 -8.61
CA ARG A 147 2.42 -17.29 -9.80
C ARG A 147 3.79 -16.62 -9.92
N GLU A 148 3.87 -15.31 -9.65
CA GLU A 148 5.09 -14.52 -9.84
C GLU A 148 6.09 -14.65 -8.67
N THR A 149 5.60 -14.98 -7.46
CA THR A 149 6.44 -15.02 -6.25
C THR A 149 6.61 -16.43 -5.66
N GLY A 150 5.77 -17.38 -6.04
CA GLY A 150 5.70 -18.71 -5.43
C GLY A 150 5.10 -18.70 -4.01
N GLN A 151 4.67 -17.53 -3.48
CA GLN A 151 4.12 -17.42 -2.14
C GLN A 151 2.61 -17.52 -2.13
N SER A 152 2.08 -18.41 -1.30
CA SER A 152 0.63 -18.64 -1.17
C SER A 152 -0.07 -17.65 -0.25
N ARG A 153 0.70 -16.85 0.53
CA ARG A 153 0.19 -15.87 1.50
C ARG A 153 0.88 -14.53 1.28
N ALA A 154 0.22 -13.46 1.73
CA ALA A 154 0.75 -12.10 1.70
C ALA A 154 0.28 -11.32 2.92
N HIS A 155 1.02 -10.28 3.28
CA HIS A 155 0.53 -9.22 4.15
C HIS A 155 -0.38 -8.30 3.33
N PHE A 156 -1.47 -7.86 3.93
CA PHE A 156 -2.38 -6.90 3.31
C PHE A 156 -2.44 -5.61 4.13
N MET A 157 -2.36 -4.47 3.46
CA MET A 157 -2.65 -3.17 4.05
C MET A 157 -3.72 -2.49 3.21
N GLY A 158 -4.87 -2.20 3.83
CA GLY A 158 -5.92 -1.41 3.21
C GLY A 158 -6.13 -0.08 3.91
N GLU A 159 -6.47 0.96 3.13
CA GLU A 159 -6.80 2.29 3.66
C GLU A 159 -8.27 2.63 3.37
N SER A 160 -9.00 3.10 4.37
CA SER A 160 -10.41 3.52 4.23
C SER A 160 -11.30 2.35 3.77
N SER A 161 -12.07 2.48 2.69
CA SER A 161 -12.82 1.36 2.10
C SER A 161 -11.92 0.23 1.57
N GLY A 162 -10.64 0.51 1.30
CA GLY A 162 -9.64 -0.52 1.01
C GLY A 162 -9.37 -1.42 2.22
N ALA A 163 -9.45 -0.87 3.43
CA ALA A 163 -9.37 -1.65 4.66
C ALA A 163 -10.58 -2.60 4.81
N LEU A 164 -11.78 -2.14 4.43
CA LEU A 164 -12.97 -3.00 4.40
C LEU A 164 -12.82 -4.13 3.36
N ARG A 165 -12.34 -3.83 2.15
CA ARG A 165 -12.07 -4.83 1.10
C ARG A 165 -11.05 -5.87 1.56
N ALA A 166 -9.94 -5.43 2.16
CA ALA A 166 -8.92 -6.32 2.69
C ALA A 166 -9.44 -7.19 3.84
N ALA A 167 -10.27 -6.63 4.73
CA ALA A 167 -10.87 -7.37 5.84
C ALA A 167 -11.90 -8.40 5.35
N VAL A 168 -12.75 -8.07 4.37
CA VAL A 168 -13.68 -9.03 3.74
C VAL A 168 -12.89 -10.12 3.01
N TYR A 169 -11.81 -9.76 2.31
CA TYR A 169 -10.92 -10.76 1.70
C TYR A 169 -10.31 -11.70 2.76
N ALA A 170 -9.82 -11.17 3.88
CA ALA A 170 -9.27 -11.98 4.97
C ALA A 170 -10.30 -12.93 5.61
N MET A 171 -11.60 -12.56 5.64
CA MET A 171 -12.68 -13.42 6.10
C MET A 171 -12.97 -14.57 5.12
N THR A 172 -12.86 -14.32 3.82
CA THR A 172 -13.24 -15.29 2.76
C THR A 172 -12.08 -16.17 2.31
N GLU A 173 -10.86 -15.67 2.43
CA GLU A 173 -9.62 -16.34 2.02
C GLU A 173 -8.56 -16.31 3.16
N PRO A 174 -8.88 -16.80 4.38
CA PRO A 174 -8.01 -16.65 5.55
C PRO A 174 -6.62 -17.28 5.36
N ASP A 175 -6.51 -18.34 4.57
CA ASP A 175 -5.24 -19.02 4.26
C ASP A 175 -4.33 -18.21 3.31
N ARG A 176 -4.79 -17.08 2.80
CA ARG A 176 -4.04 -16.17 1.91
C ARG A 176 -3.47 -14.95 2.61
N VAL A 177 -3.84 -14.72 3.87
CA VAL A 177 -3.46 -13.52 4.62
C VAL A 177 -2.52 -13.90 5.77
N ASP A 178 -1.31 -13.31 5.76
CA ASP A 178 -0.36 -13.46 6.85
C ASP A 178 -0.66 -12.50 8.00
N ARG A 179 -0.62 -11.20 7.70
CA ARG A 179 -0.92 -10.10 8.61
C ARG A 179 -1.79 -9.08 7.90
N LEU A 180 -2.69 -8.47 8.64
CA LEU A 180 -3.68 -7.53 8.11
C LEU A 180 -3.53 -6.16 8.78
N VAL A 181 -3.26 -5.13 7.99
CA VAL A 181 -3.23 -3.73 8.44
C VAL A 181 -4.48 -3.03 7.93
N LEU A 182 -5.30 -2.53 8.83
CA LEU A 182 -6.54 -1.82 8.56
C LEU A 182 -6.36 -0.34 8.94
N ALA A 183 -5.97 0.48 7.95
CA ALA A 183 -5.73 1.90 8.12
C ALA A 183 -7.00 2.71 7.85
N ALA A 184 -7.31 3.66 8.73
CA ALA A 184 -8.51 4.49 8.64
C ALA A 184 -9.80 3.65 8.44
N PHE A 185 -9.84 2.49 9.11
CA PHE A 185 -10.88 1.47 9.00
C PHE A 185 -12.16 1.89 9.73
N THR A 186 -13.31 1.63 9.13
CA THR A 186 -14.62 1.87 9.71
C THR A 186 -15.33 0.55 9.91
N TYR A 187 -15.74 0.23 11.12
CA TYR A 187 -16.45 -1.02 11.43
C TYR A 187 -17.96 -0.89 11.23
N LYS A 188 -18.63 -0.12 12.11
CA LYS A 188 -20.07 0.16 12.07
C LYS A 188 -20.38 1.58 11.65
N GLY A 189 -19.37 2.45 11.61
CA GLY A 189 -19.54 3.88 11.33
C GLY A 189 -20.19 4.66 12.48
N THR A 190 -20.15 4.12 13.70
CA THR A 190 -20.75 4.74 14.88
C THR A 190 -20.16 6.13 15.12
N GLU A 191 -21.03 7.13 15.24
CA GLU A 191 -20.71 8.54 15.50
C GLU A 191 -19.77 9.21 14.45
N SER A 192 -19.60 8.61 13.26
CA SER A 192 -18.81 9.18 12.17
C SER A 192 -19.44 10.44 11.58
N PRO A 193 -18.83 11.63 11.73
CA PRO A 193 -19.40 12.86 11.18
C PRO A 193 -19.45 12.85 9.65
N THR A 194 -18.44 12.27 9.03
CA THR A 194 -18.37 12.18 7.55
C THR A 194 -19.43 11.21 7.01
N LEU A 195 -19.68 10.08 7.66
CA LEU A 195 -20.72 9.15 7.20
C LEU A 195 -22.13 9.72 7.42
N LYS A 196 -22.37 10.44 8.52
CA LYS A 196 -23.63 11.18 8.73
C LYS A 196 -23.89 12.15 7.57
N LYS A 197 -22.89 12.92 7.16
CA LYS A 197 -23.00 13.83 5.99
C LYS A 197 -23.20 13.09 4.67
N ARG A 198 -22.51 11.96 4.46
CA ARG A 198 -22.67 11.13 3.24
C ARG A 198 -24.06 10.51 3.14
N ALA A 199 -24.70 10.21 4.26
CA ALA A 199 -26.08 9.67 4.28
C ALA A 199 -27.10 10.60 3.64
N GLU A 200 -26.85 11.90 3.55
CA GLU A 200 -27.69 12.87 2.81
C GLU A 200 -27.73 12.54 1.29
N GLN A 201 -26.76 11.80 0.77
CA GLN A 201 -26.66 11.36 -0.62
C GLN A 201 -27.01 9.87 -0.80
N LEU A 202 -27.60 9.21 0.20
CA LEU A 202 -27.82 7.76 0.17
C LEU A 202 -28.66 7.32 -1.03
N GLU A 203 -29.72 8.07 -1.37
CA GLU A 203 -30.58 7.73 -2.50
C GLU A 203 -29.80 7.83 -3.84
N TYR A 204 -28.92 8.82 -3.95
CA TYR A 204 -28.04 8.91 -5.11
C TYR A 204 -27.13 7.67 -5.22
N PHE A 205 -26.53 7.20 -4.13
CA PHE A 205 -25.67 6.00 -4.14
C PHE A 205 -26.43 4.70 -4.43
N ARG A 206 -27.73 4.65 -4.12
CA ARG A 206 -28.58 3.51 -4.45
C ARG A 206 -28.97 3.44 -5.93
N THR A 207 -29.10 4.59 -6.58
CA THR A 207 -29.65 4.71 -7.94
C THR A 207 -28.58 4.95 -9.01
N HIS A 208 -27.35 5.29 -8.63
CA HIS A 208 -26.25 5.57 -9.54
C HIS A 208 -25.03 4.71 -9.21
N ASN A 209 -24.49 3.99 -10.18
CA ASN A 209 -23.31 3.15 -10.00
C ASN A 209 -21.99 3.93 -10.05
N MET A 210 -22.02 5.17 -10.56
CA MET A 210 -20.87 6.06 -10.67
C MET A 210 -21.22 7.45 -10.13
N ARG A 211 -20.22 8.17 -9.63
CA ARG A 211 -20.33 9.56 -9.20
C ARG A 211 -19.21 10.40 -9.80
N PRO A 212 -19.45 11.71 -10.04
CA PRO A 212 -18.40 12.61 -10.49
C PRO A 212 -17.29 12.77 -9.45
N ARG A 213 -16.08 12.99 -9.97
CA ARG A 213 -14.85 13.25 -9.20
C ARG A 213 -14.05 14.31 -9.93
N ASP A 214 -14.08 15.53 -9.45
CA ASP A 214 -13.28 16.64 -9.96
C ASP A 214 -12.04 16.91 -9.09
N ARG A 215 -11.24 17.88 -9.50
CA ARG A 215 -10.05 18.32 -8.77
C ARG A 215 -10.38 18.79 -7.35
N ALA A 216 -11.40 19.62 -7.21
CA ALA A 216 -11.79 20.17 -5.92
C ALA A 216 -12.20 19.06 -4.93
N MET A 217 -12.92 18.05 -5.42
CA MET A 217 -13.28 16.87 -4.63
C MET A 217 -12.05 16.10 -4.20
N ILE A 218 -11.07 15.84 -5.09
CA ILE A 218 -9.84 15.13 -4.73
C ILE A 218 -9.04 15.92 -3.68
N GLU A 219 -8.81 17.21 -3.90
CA GLU A 219 -8.08 18.06 -2.97
C GLU A 219 -8.79 18.16 -1.59
N SER A 220 -10.13 18.17 -1.57
CA SER A 220 -10.91 18.24 -0.33
C SER A 220 -10.73 17.02 0.57
N ILE A 221 -10.35 15.86 0.04
CA ILE A 221 -10.10 14.65 0.83
C ILE A 221 -9.02 14.91 1.91
N PHE A 222 -8.04 15.73 1.58
CA PHE A 222 -6.86 15.98 2.42
C PHE A 222 -7.03 17.14 3.41
N THR A 223 -8.13 17.89 3.30
CA THR A 223 -8.40 19.05 4.18
C THR A 223 -9.70 18.90 4.96
N ARG A 224 -10.58 17.99 4.57
CA ARG A 224 -11.91 17.78 5.10
C ARG A 224 -11.95 17.61 6.62
N ASP A 225 -11.09 16.76 7.17
CA ASP A 225 -11.14 16.42 8.58
C ASP A 225 -10.30 17.39 9.44
N LYS A 226 -9.12 17.77 8.95
CA LYS A 226 -8.23 18.73 9.60
C LYS A 226 -7.26 19.35 8.59
N VAL A 227 -7.35 20.64 8.38
CA VAL A 227 -6.39 21.42 7.58
C VAL A 227 -4.99 21.33 8.19
N GLY A 228 -3.96 21.20 7.36
CA GLY A 228 -2.55 21.18 7.79
C GLY A 228 -2.01 19.78 8.10
N THR A 229 -2.82 18.72 8.01
CA THR A 229 -2.36 17.33 8.22
C THR A 229 -1.77 16.70 6.96
N THR A 230 -2.00 17.29 5.78
CA THR A 230 -1.40 16.90 4.50
C THR A 230 -0.81 18.14 3.81
N ASN A 231 0.31 17.96 3.10
CA ASN A 231 0.88 19.02 2.28
C ASN A 231 -0.07 19.34 1.11
N PRO A 232 -0.50 20.61 0.92
CA PRO A 232 -1.44 20.97 -0.15
C PRO A 232 -0.96 20.61 -1.55
N ALA A 233 0.36 20.58 -1.80
CA ALA A 233 0.92 20.18 -3.08
C ALA A 233 0.59 18.71 -3.41
N VAL A 234 0.51 17.83 -2.41
CA VAL A 234 0.21 16.40 -2.58
C VAL A 234 -1.19 16.19 -3.14
N GLY A 235 -2.18 16.91 -2.63
CA GLY A 235 -3.56 16.84 -3.13
C GLY A 235 -3.65 17.28 -4.60
N LYS A 236 -2.91 18.33 -5.00
CA LYS A 236 -2.86 18.83 -6.38
C LYS A 236 -2.19 17.84 -7.32
N ILE A 237 -1.00 17.33 -6.93
CA ILE A 237 -0.25 16.34 -7.72
C ILE A 237 -1.10 15.07 -7.91
N LEU A 238 -1.75 14.60 -6.86
CA LEU A 238 -2.61 13.42 -6.94
C LEU A 238 -3.82 13.66 -7.86
N ALA A 239 -4.43 14.85 -7.80
CA ALA A 239 -5.51 15.20 -8.72
C ALA A 239 -5.04 15.23 -10.19
N ASP A 240 -3.84 15.77 -10.47
CA ASP A 240 -3.26 15.79 -11.81
C ASP A 240 -3.04 14.37 -12.35
N VAL A 241 -2.55 13.47 -11.53
CA VAL A 241 -2.29 12.07 -11.90
C VAL A 241 -3.60 11.30 -12.09
N GLU A 242 -4.55 11.47 -11.19
CA GLU A 242 -5.77 10.65 -11.15
C GLU A 242 -6.82 11.05 -12.21
N LEU A 243 -6.95 12.34 -12.52
CA LEU A 243 -7.92 12.80 -13.50
C LEU A 243 -7.58 12.40 -14.95
N GLN A 244 -6.35 11.95 -15.21
CA GLN A 244 -5.98 11.32 -16.48
C GLN A 244 -6.72 10.00 -16.74
N PHE A 245 -7.24 9.34 -15.70
CA PHE A 245 -7.97 8.07 -15.78
C PHE A 245 -9.49 8.24 -15.68
N GLY A 246 -9.99 9.46 -15.77
CA GLY A 246 -11.40 9.79 -15.77
C GLY A 246 -11.84 10.59 -14.53
N ASP A 247 -13.00 11.18 -14.69
CA ASP A 247 -13.63 12.11 -13.74
C ASP A 247 -14.79 11.47 -12.95
N GLN A 248 -14.84 10.14 -12.91
CA GLN A 248 -15.84 9.38 -12.18
C GLN A 248 -15.23 8.28 -11.34
N VAL A 249 -15.89 7.95 -10.23
CA VAL A 249 -15.58 6.81 -9.37
C VAL A 249 -16.84 6.05 -9.00
N PRO A 250 -16.74 4.72 -8.76
CA PRO A 250 -17.87 3.90 -8.35
C PRO A 250 -18.50 4.34 -7.02
N THR A 251 -19.79 4.11 -6.87
CA THR A 251 -20.56 4.46 -5.68
C THR A 251 -20.68 3.34 -4.65
N GLY A 252 -20.37 2.09 -5.00
CA GLY A 252 -20.67 0.94 -4.16
C GLY A 252 -20.03 1.00 -2.77
N THR A 253 -18.78 1.46 -2.66
CA THR A 253 -18.12 1.62 -1.36
C THR A 253 -18.75 2.76 -0.53
N TYR A 254 -19.29 3.81 -1.18
CA TYR A 254 -20.02 4.86 -0.47
C TYR A 254 -21.36 4.33 0.03
N LEU A 255 -22.07 3.54 -0.78
CA LEU A 255 -23.31 2.86 -0.39
C LEU A 255 -23.08 1.94 0.81
N ASP A 256 -22.07 1.06 0.73
CA ASP A 256 -21.77 0.13 1.81
C ASP A 256 -21.44 0.86 3.12
N MET A 257 -20.59 1.89 3.06
CA MET A 257 -20.19 2.65 4.25
C MET A 257 -21.30 3.52 4.83
N THR A 258 -22.36 3.84 4.07
CA THR A 258 -23.48 4.65 4.57
C THR A 258 -24.70 3.83 4.97
N ALA A 259 -24.90 2.64 4.43
CA ALA A 259 -26.13 1.87 4.62
C ALA A 259 -25.92 0.42 5.07
N ASN A 260 -24.75 -0.19 4.79
CA ASN A 260 -24.58 -1.64 4.92
C ASN A 260 -23.59 -2.06 6.01
N LEU A 261 -22.98 -1.12 6.75
CA LEU A 261 -22.06 -1.46 7.85
C LEU A 261 -22.79 -2.16 8.99
N PRO A 262 -22.16 -3.15 9.64
CA PRO A 262 -20.81 -3.67 9.36
C PRO A 262 -20.83 -4.71 8.23
N VAL A 263 -19.91 -4.57 7.25
CA VAL A 263 -19.69 -5.57 6.20
C VAL A 263 -18.63 -6.60 6.59
N VAL A 264 -17.97 -6.40 7.72
CA VAL A 264 -16.94 -7.27 8.28
C VAL A 264 -17.42 -7.91 9.57
N ASP A 265 -17.37 -9.24 9.64
CA ASP A 265 -17.53 -9.97 10.91
C ASP A 265 -16.16 -10.12 11.56
N ALA A 266 -15.89 -9.35 12.61
CA ALA A 266 -14.60 -9.37 13.30
C ALA A 266 -14.19 -10.76 13.77
N LYS A 267 -15.14 -11.62 14.14
CA LYS A 267 -14.90 -12.98 14.64
C LYS A 267 -14.37 -13.93 13.56
N LYS A 268 -14.54 -13.58 12.29
CA LYS A 268 -14.05 -14.35 11.14
C LYS A 268 -12.68 -13.88 10.64
N VAL A 269 -12.13 -12.79 11.17
CA VAL A 269 -10.79 -12.31 10.83
C VAL A 269 -9.78 -13.03 11.71
N SER A 270 -9.20 -14.11 11.20
CA SER A 270 -8.28 -14.99 11.95
C SER A 270 -6.82 -14.55 11.88
N ALA A 271 -6.45 -13.70 10.93
CA ALA A 271 -5.10 -13.16 10.81
C ALA A 271 -4.76 -12.18 11.95
N PRO A 272 -3.48 -12.02 12.32
CA PRO A 272 -3.03 -10.89 13.13
C PRO A 272 -3.43 -9.55 12.53
N VAL A 273 -3.91 -8.60 13.37
CA VAL A 273 -4.45 -7.32 12.91
C VAL A 273 -3.77 -6.13 13.56
N LEU A 274 -3.34 -5.17 12.73
CA LEU A 274 -3.01 -3.81 13.15
C LEU A 274 -4.11 -2.86 12.70
N LEU A 275 -4.77 -2.19 13.63
CA LEU A 275 -5.65 -1.05 13.37
C LEU A 275 -4.82 0.23 13.46
N VAL A 276 -4.88 1.08 12.43
CA VAL A 276 -4.22 2.40 12.45
C VAL A 276 -5.21 3.48 12.08
N ARG A 277 -5.23 4.54 12.86
CA ARG A 277 -6.10 5.70 12.63
C ARG A 277 -5.33 7.00 12.86
N GLY A 278 -5.69 8.04 12.11
CA GLY A 278 -5.26 9.41 12.42
C GLY A 278 -6.06 9.99 13.60
N GLU A 279 -5.41 10.84 14.40
CA GLU A 279 -6.03 11.54 15.53
C GLU A 279 -7.32 12.29 15.13
N TYR A 280 -7.30 12.92 13.94
CA TYR A 280 -8.40 13.74 13.41
C TYR A 280 -9.25 13.01 12.35
N ASP A 281 -9.18 11.68 12.28
CA ASP A 281 -9.99 10.93 11.30
C ASP A 281 -11.49 11.13 11.53
N GLY A 282 -12.16 11.76 10.56
CA GLY A 282 -13.61 12.06 10.62
C GLY A 282 -14.50 10.92 10.12
N ILE A 283 -13.92 9.78 9.71
CA ILE A 283 -14.67 8.58 9.28
C ILE A 283 -14.56 7.48 10.32
N ALA A 284 -13.33 7.08 10.69
CA ALA A 284 -13.06 6.03 11.65
C ALA A 284 -13.02 6.63 13.07
N THR A 285 -14.00 6.35 13.91
CA THR A 285 -13.99 6.76 15.32
C THR A 285 -13.23 5.78 16.19
N VAL A 286 -12.71 6.24 17.33
CA VAL A 286 -11.95 5.39 18.25
C VAL A 286 -12.85 4.31 18.85
N GLU A 287 -14.07 4.67 19.22
CA GLU A 287 -15.07 3.79 19.80
C GLU A 287 -15.44 2.65 18.85
N ASP A 288 -15.61 2.97 17.56
CA ASP A 288 -15.91 2.00 16.51
C ASP A 288 -14.75 1.00 16.33
N LEU A 289 -13.52 1.50 16.38
CA LEU A 289 -12.32 0.66 16.32
C LEU A 289 -12.15 -0.23 17.55
N PHE A 290 -12.43 0.28 18.76
CA PHE A 290 -12.39 -0.54 19.97
C PHE A 290 -13.46 -1.64 19.97
N ASP A 291 -14.64 -1.39 19.41
CA ASP A 291 -15.67 -2.41 19.27
C ASP A 291 -15.19 -3.55 18.35
N PHE A 292 -14.59 -3.21 17.21
CA PHE A 292 -13.97 -4.20 16.33
C PHE A 292 -12.81 -4.95 17.00
N TYR A 293 -11.87 -4.22 17.62
CA TYR A 293 -10.70 -4.77 18.28
C TYR A 293 -11.06 -5.82 19.35
N ARG A 294 -12.08 -5.56 20.17
CA ARG A 294 -12.51 -6.48 21.23
C ARG A 294 -13.03 -7.81 20.67
N GLN A 295 -13.61 -7.81 19.47
CA GLN A 295 -14.23 -8.97 18.85
C GLN A 295 -13.26 -9.82 18.03
N LEU A 296 -12.07 -9.30 17.71
CA LEU A 296 -11.05 -10.07 16.98
C LEU A 296 -10.60 -11.29 17.80
N PRO A 297 -10.64 -12.51 17.21
CA PRO A 297 -10.31 -13.76 17.92
C PRO A 297 -8.82 -13.92 18.16
N HIS A 298 -7.97 -13.34 17.31
CA HIS A 298 -6.52 -13.48 17.38
C HIS A 298 -5.92 -12.60 18.47
N GLY A 299 -4.98 -13.18 19.28
CA GLY A 299 -4.29 -12.46 20.35
C GLY A 299 -3.28 -11.42 19.87
N ASP A 300 -2.66 -11.64 18.68
CA ASP A 300 -1.75 -10.68 18.04
C ASP A 300 -2.57 -9.58 17.33
N LYS A 301 -2.98 -8.59 18.09
CA LYS A 301 -3.77 -7.45 17.62
C LYS A 301 -3.32 -6.16 18.28
N GLN A 302 -3.22 -5.10 17.48
CA GLN A 302 -2.72 -3.79 17.90
C GLN A 302 -3.64 -2.67 17.42
N LEU A 303 -3.65 -1.56 18.15
CA LEU A 303 -4.30 -0.32 17.78
C LEU A 303 -3.32 0.84 17.95
N VAL A 304 -3.11 1.61 16.88
CA VAL A 304 -2.24 2.78 16.86
C VAL A 304 -3.04 4.01 16.44
N ILE A 305 -2.94 5.09 17.22
CA ILE A 305 -3.48 6.41 16.88
C ILE A 305 -2.31 7.33 16.54
N LEU A 306 -2.30 7.86 15.32
CA LEU A 306 -1.21 8.70 14.82
C LEU A 306 -1.49 10.17 15.15
N PRO A 307 -0.59 10.86 15.87
CA PRO A 307 -0.78 12.27 16.24
C PRO A 307 -0.73 13.15 14.98
N ASN A 308 -1.46 14.28 15.03
CA ASN A 308 -1.50 15.29 13.97
C ASN A 308 -1.76 14.71 12.56
N THR A 309 -2.56 13.68 12.47
CA THR A 309 -2.88 12.95 11.25
C THR A 309 -4.41 12.85 11.09
N ALA A 310 -4.90 13.07 9.88
CA ALA A 310 -6.31 12.91 9.53
C ALA A 310 -6.56 11.55 8.83
N HIS A 311 -7.66 11.41 8.07
CA HIS A 311 -8.09 10.17 7.45
C HIS A 311 -7.08 9.58 6.45
N SER A 312 -6.44 10.42 5.62
CA SER A 312 -5.47 9.95 4.60
C SER A 312 -4.09 9.75 5.20
N VAL A 313 -3.90 8.66 5.94
CA VAL A 313 -2.69 8.38 6.73
C VAL A 313 -1.45 8.13 5.85
N ALA A 314 -1.63 7.50 4.67
CA ALA A 314 -0.54 7.14 3.77
C ALA A 314 0.21 8.36 3.19
N VAL A 315 -0.47 9.50 3.05
CA VAL A 315 0.07 10.75 2.46
C VAL A 315 0.04 11.94 3.43
N ALA A 316 -0.17 11.69 4.71
CA ALA A 316 -0.09 12.73 5.74
C ALA A 316 1.31 13.34 5.85
N ILE A 317 1.41 14.53 6.44
CA ILE A 317 2.72 15.11 6.78
C ILE A 317 3.52 14.13 7.65
N ASN A 318 2.85 13.50 8.62
CA ASN A 318 3.42 12.50 9.54
C ASN A 318 3.36 11.05 9.01
N ARG A 319 3.24 10.83 7.69
CA ARG A 319 3.17 9.50 7.06
C ARG A 319 4.29 8.54 7.46
N HIS A 320 5.46 9.06 7.81
CA HIS A 320 6.58 8.25 8.30
C HIS A 320 6.23 7.49 9.59
N LEU A 321 5.41 8.08 10.48
CA LEU A 321 4.92 7.38 11.68
C LEU A 321 4.03 6.19 11.29
N PHE A 322 3.16 6.38 10.29
CA PHE A 322 2.35 5.31 9.73
C PHE A 322 3.22 4.18 9.15
N TRP A 323 4.17 4.52 8.29
CA TRP A 323 5.05 3.53 7.66
C TRP A 323 5.82 2.71 8.69
N HIS A 324 6.37 3.36 9.73
CA HIS A 324 7.09 2.66 10.79
C HIS A 324 6.18 1.79 11.65
N ALA A 325 4.97 2.22 11.97
CA ALA A 325 3.99 1.40 12.68
C ALA A 325 3.64 0.14 11.88
N VAL A 326 3.38 0.29 10.57
CA VAL A 326 3.10 -0.84 9.67
C VAL A 326 4.30 -1.77 9.60
N ARG A 327 5.50 -1.25 9.31
CA ARG A 327 6.71 -2.06 9.24
C ARG A 327 6.95 -2.85 10.52
N HIS A 328 6.90 -2.19 11.67
CA HIS A 328 7.12 -2.85 12.96
C HIS A 328 6.15 -4.03 13.16
N PHE A 329 4.87 -3.82 12.85
CA PHE A 329 3.88 -4.89 12.95
C PHE A 329 4.14 -6.04 11.97
N LEU A 330 4.55 -5.74 10.73
CA LEU A 330 4.84 -6.79 9.72
C LEU A 330 6.10 -7.61 10.05
N ASP A 331 7.11 -6.98 10.67
CA ASP A 331 8.37 -7.62 11.05
C ASP A 331 8.30 -8.35 12.41
N MET A 332 7.17 -8.25 13.15
CA MET A 332 7.03 -8.89 14.46
C MET A 332 7.02 -10.41 14.36
N PRO A 333 7.74 -11.11 15.24
CA PRO A 333 7.61 -12.57 15.36
C PRO A 333 6.19 -12.95 15.80
N SER A 334 5.76 -14.15 15.44
CA SER A 334 4.49 -14.69 15.96
C SER A 334 4.57 -14.86 17.47
N PRO A 335 3.47 -14.59 18.21
CA PRO A 335 3.42 -14.85 19.64
C PRO A 335 3.71 -16.33 19.95
N THR A 336 4.42 -16.57 21.05
CA THR A 336 4.60 -17.94 21.57
C THR A 336 3.24 -18.46 22.05
N ALA A 337 2.86 -19.65 21.61
CA ALA A 337 1.68 -20.33 22.15
C ALA A 337 1.89 -20.63 23.66
N ILE A 338 0.87 -20.36 24.47
CA ILE A 338 0.86 -20.64 25.91
C ILE A 338 0.10 -21.96 26.14
#